data_94883416fc8b941f764120dfea6b3e77
#
_entry.id   94883416fc8b941f764120dfea6b3e77
#
_cell.length_a   1.000
_cell.length_b   1.000
_cell.length_c   1.000
_cell.angle_alpha   90.00
_cell.angle_beta   90.00
_cell.angle_gamma   90.00
#
_symmetry.space_group_name_H-M   'P 1'
#
loop_
_entity.id
_entity.type
_entity.pdbx_description
1 polymer ?
#
loop_
_entity_poly.entity_id
_entity_poly.type
_entity_poly.pdbx_seq_one_letter_code
_entity_poly.pdbx_strand_id
1 'polypeptide(L)'
;MQHAVDLDLQPHAASGLVPCESEVVRSGLGLDPAYWTVLDDGAVERCIALIGQPTGTGEPGTSWRSACLDARAMNAAGKTDDAAAIASHRGWVYVFGSANGAPRGPLRKERSFAARFHEKNVRLDEEGALSTELHVAADPFLLHRLVNDALAHAGVPLFAFSRRYLERTVLKARRKALDKGRKWSWRLACDDVPVDIRGAAFTPEGHLLLGLRSPTTRHGEALVVELRHASRLFETGGGEPAGGRVFAIGGVGSRREPLGVHDLHVDVEAGVLHALLGDLDPDTDASLLLAEHPEGARAESVHVRMTLPGAPKTLRAKASRAPSTLKASVVQRFGGLHRVEGIVADARRRPLYVSVEEDRARLRFAVPDARAAASESA
;
A
#
# COMPACT_ATOMS: atom_id res chain seq x y z
N MET A 1 -25.41 7.18 -4.83
CA MET A 1 -24.81 6.20 -5.78
C MET A 1 -23.41 6.69 -6.11
N GLN A 2 -22.40 5.85 -6.00
CA GLN A 2 -21.06 6.22 -6.46
C GLN A 2 -21.02 6.18 -7.97
N HIS A 3 -20.48 7.23 -8.58
CA HIS A 3 -20.18 7.21 -10.02
C HIS A 3 -18.90 6.38 -10.21
N ALA A 4 -18.93 5.42 -11.12
CA ALA A 4 -17.78 4.58 -11.46
C ALA A 4 -17.40 4.80 -12.93
N VAL A 5 -16.11 4.87 -13.21
CA VAL A 5 -15.55 5.00 -14.55
C VAL A 5 -14.56 3.87 -14.76
N ASP A 6 -14.71 3.13 -15.87
CA ASP A 6 -13.75 2.09 -16.24
C ASP A 6 -12.41 2.73 -16.64
N LEU A 7 -11.32 2.12 -16.20
CA LEU A 7 -9.96 2.51 -16.58
C LEU A 7 -9.40 1.49 -17.56
N ASP A 8 -8.85 1.99 -18.67
CA ASP A 8 -8.12 1.14 -19.62
C ASP A 8 -6.68 0.98 -19.14
N LEU A 9 -6.44 -0.05 -18.33
CA LEU A 9 -5.15 -0.40 -17.76
C LEU A 9 -4.78 -1.84 -18.14
N GLN A 10 -3.50 -2.06 -18.42
CA GLN A 10 -2.94 -3.37 -18.74
C GLN A 10 -1.67 -3.61 -17.87
N PRO A 11 -1.67 -4.60 -16.95
CA PRO A 11 -2.78 -5.47 -16.52
C PRO A 11 -3.90 -4.68 -15.84
N HIS A 12 -5.09 -5.25 -15.75
CA HIS A 12 -6.32 -4.53 -15.39
C HIS A 12 -6.47 -4.19 -13.89
N ALA A 13 -5.72 -4.84 -13.01
CA ALA A 13 -5.80 -4.58 -11.57
C ALA A 13 -4.89 -3.40 -11.18
N ALA A 14 -5.41 -2.43 -10.44
CA ALA A 14 -4.67 -1.28 -9.95
C ALA A 14 -4.80 -1.18 -8.44
N SER A 15 -3.69 -0.89 -7.76
CA SER A 15 -3.60 -0.74 -6.30
C SER A 15 -2.90 0.56 -5.93
N GLY A 16 -3.45 1.25 -4.92
CA GLY A 16 -2.92 2.49 -4.41
C GLY A 16 -3.05 3.67 -5.37
N LEU A 17 -3.13 4.85 -4.80
CA LEU A 17 -3.19 6.11 -5.54
C LEU A 17 -2.35 7.18 -4.86
N VAL A 18 -1.50 7.88 -5.62
CA VAL A 18 -0.80 9.07 -5.12
C VAL A 18 -0.87 10.21 -6.14
N PRO A 19 -0.97 11.49 -5.71
CA PRO A 19 -1.01 12.61 -6.64
C PRO A 19 0.26 12.67 -7.49
N CYS A 20 0.12 13.02 -8.78
CA CYS A 20 1.23 13.45 -9.61
C CYS A 20 1.50 14.93 -9.34
N GLU A 21 2.64 15.24 -8.70
CA GLU A 21 3.03 16.62 -8.37
C GLU A 21 3.70 17.33 -9.55
N SER A 22 4.22 16.59 -10.54
CA SER A 22 4.93 17.16 -11.70
C SER A 22 3.97 17.85 -12.68
N GLU A 23 4.01 19.18 -12.70
CA GLU A 23 3.28 19.98 -13.69
C GLU A 23 3.71 19.64 -15.13
N VAL A 24 4.99 19.37 -15.36
CA VAL A 24 5.53 19.03 -16.69
C VAL A 24 4.88 17.73 -17.21
N VAL A 25 4.75 16.72 -16.36
CA VAL A 25 4.11 15.44 -16.73
C VAL A 25 2.61 15.65 -16.98
N ARG A 26 1.92 16.34 -16.08
CA ARG A 26 0.48 16.60 -16.20
C ARG A 26 0.16 17.43 -17.46
N SER A 27 0.84 18.55 -17.65
CA SER A 27 0.62 19.42 -18.80
C SER A 27 1.00 18.77 -20.12
N GLY A 28 2.11 18.00 -20.15
CA GLY A 28 2.55 17.30 -21.35
C GLY A 28 1.55 16.25 -21.84
N LEU A 29 0.84 15.61 -20.94
CA LEU A 29 -0.24 14.65 -21.27
C LEU A 29 -1.63 15.32 -21.36
N GLY A 30 -1.75 16.60 -21.02
CA GLY A 30 -3.03 17.30 -20.94
C GLY A 30 -3.94 16.70 -19.89
N LEU A 31 -3.41 16.31 -18.73
CA LEU A 31 -4.15 15.68 -17.62
C LEU A 31 -4.10 16.56 -16.35
N ASP A 32 -5.26 16.91 -15.81
CA ASP A 32 -5.36 17.57 -14.50
C ASP A 32 -6.77 17.36 -13.90
N PRO A 33 -6.92 16.70 -12.73
CA PRO A 33 -5.86 16.10 -11.92
C PRO A 33 -5.29 14.80 -12.51
N ALA A 34 -4.10 14.40 -12.03
CA ALA A 34 -3.48 13.14 -12.38
C ALA A 34 -2.88 12.44 -11.15
N TYR A 35 -2.87 11.10 -11.16
CA TYR A 35 -2.46 10.24 -10.05
C TYR A 35 -1.62 9.08 -10.57
N TRP A 36 -0.54 8.75 -9.85
CA TRP A 36 0.19 7.52 -10.04
C TRP A 36 -0.53 6.36 -9.35
N THR A 37 -0.48 5.19 -9.97
CA THR A 37 -0.99 3.92 -9.43
C THR A 37 -0.02 2.79 -9.76
N VAL A 38 -0.10 1.68 -9.04
CA VAL A 38 0.61 0.45 -9.39
C VAL A 38 -0.36 -0.60 -9.90
N LEU A 39 0.13 -1.47 -10.79
CA LEU A 39 -0.59 -2.58 -11.38
C LEU A 39 -0.09 -3.88 -10.73
N ASP A 40 -0.98 -4.75 -10.31
CA ASP A 40 -0.67 -5.90 -9.46
C ASP A 40 0.29 -6.92 -10.09
N ASP A 41 0.29 -7.08 -11.42
CA ASP A 41 1.05 -8.12 -12.09
C ASP A 41 2.23 -7.57 -12.89
N GLY A 42 3.37 -8.26 -12.78
CA GLY A 42 4.54 -8.02 -13.59
C GLY A 42 5.75 -7.47 -12.84
N ALA A 43 6.79 -7.13 -13.61
CA ALA A 43 7.99 -6.50 -13.08
C ALA A 43 7.73 -5.02 -12.78
N VAL A 44 8.37 -4.49 -11.73
CA VAL A 44 8.17 -3.10 -11.28
C VAL A 44 8.45 -2.07 -12.38
N GLU A 45 9.27 -2.42 -13.36
CA GLU A 45 9.57 -1.59 -14.52
C GLU A 45 8.37 -1.34 -15.44
N ARG A 46 7.30 -2.14 -15.33
CA ARG A 46 6.12 -2.09 -16.23
C ARG A 46 4.79 -2.06 -15.49
N CYS A 47 4.80 -1.97 -14.16
CA CYS A 47 3.58 -1.98 -13.37
C CYS A 47 3.26 -0.63 -12.72
N ILE A 48 3.75 0.47 -13.29
CA ILE A 48 3.42 1.82 -12.82
C ILE A 48 2.62 2.52 -13.94
N ALA A 49 1.52 3.15 -13.59
CA ALA A 49 0.71 3.91 -14.52
C ALA A 49 0.33 5.28 -13.95
N LEU A 50 0.11 6.22 -14.85
CA LEU A 50 -0.52 7.50 -14.54
C LEU A 50 -1.97 7.44 -15.02
N ILE A 51 -2.89 7.86 -14.18
CA ILE A 51 -4.30 8.04 -14.52
C ILE A 51 -4.66 9.51 -14.30
N GLY A 52 -5.47 10.10 -15.18
CA GLY A 52 -5.82 11.51 -15.03
C GLY A 52 -7.03 11.91 -15.84
N GLN A 53 -7.55 13.07 -15.49
CA GLN A 53 -8.68 13.67 -16.20
C GLN A 53 -8.14 14.61 -17.28
N PRO A 54 -8.58 14.50 -18.56
CA PRO A 54 -8.18 15.44 -19.60
C PRO A 54 -8.55 16.88 -19.26
N THR A 55 -7.62 17.80 -19.48
CA THR A 55 -7.86 19.23 -19.31
C THR A 55 -8.91 19.72 -20.30
N GLY A 56 -9.85 20.58 -19.84
CA GLY A 56 -10.88 21.17 -20.70
C GLY A 56 -12.14 20.31 -20.92
N THR A 57 -12.22 19.11 -20.37
CA THR A 57 -13.47 18.34 -20.37
C THR A 57 -14.35 18.82 -19.22
N GLY A 58 -15.43 19.54 -19.54
CA GLY A 58 -16.20 20.37 -18.60
C GLY A 58 -16.97 19.66 -17.48
N GLU A 59 -17.05 18.32 -17.43
CA GLU A 59 -17.70 17.62 -16.33
C GLU A 59 -16.70 16.69 -15.59
N PRO A 60 -16.51 16.90 -14.28
CA PRO A 60 -15.73 15.98 -13.46
C PRO A 60 -16.35 14.58 -13.52
N GLY A 61 -15.60 13.59 -14.01
CA GLY A 61 -15.96 12.18 -13.90
C GLY A 61 -16.42 11.47 -15.18
N THR A 62 -16.39 12.11 -16.36
CA THR A 62 -16.87 11.47 -17.59
C THR A 62 -15.80 10.87 -18.50
N SER A 63 -14.56 11.34 -18.42
CA SER A 63 -13.46 10.78 -19.21
C SER A 63 -12.18 10.76 -18.39
N TRP A 64 -11.63 9.58 -18.19
CA TRP A 64 -10.32 9.38 -17.61
C TRP A 64 -9.41 8.70 -18.62
N ARG A 65 -8.14 9.06 -18.60
CA ARG A 65 -7.11 8.46 -19.44
C ARG A 65 -6.04 7.83 -18.57
N SER A 66 -5.37 6.82 -19.11
CA SER A 66 -4.24 6.17 -18.48
C SER A 66 -3.04 6.17 -19.42
N ALA A 67 -1.84 6.21 -18.86
CA ALA A 67 -0.58 6.07 -19.54
C ALA A 67 0.35 5.20 -18.68
N CYS A 68 0.85 4.08 -19.23
CA CYS A 68 1.83 3.24 -18.55
C CYS A 68 3.20 3.91 -18.57
N LEU A 69 3.94 3.74 -17.47
CA LEU A 69 5.32 4.22 -17.36
C LEU A 69 6.27 3.08 -17.74
N ASP A 70 7.09 3.29 -18.77
CA ASP A 70 8.21 2.40 -19.10
C ASP A 70 9.42 2.80 -18.24
N ALA A 71 9.67 2.04 -17.19
CA ALA A 71 10.74 2.33 -16.25
C ALA A 71 11.92 1.39 -16.46
N ARG A 72 13.13 1.93 -16.35
CA ARG A 72 14.37 1.15 -16.45
C ARG A 72 15.07 1.10 -15.10
N ALA A 73 15.24 -0.09 -14.52
CA ALA A 73 16.02 -0.25 -13.30
C ALA A 73 17.49 0.13 -13.53
N MET A 74 18.01 1.05 -12.71
CA MET A 74 19.39 1.51 -12.78
C MET A 74 20.40 0.50 -12.22
N ASN A 75 19.93 -0.47 -11.48
CA ASN A 75 20.76 -1.49 -10.84
C ASN A 75 20.22 -2.89 -11.11
N ALA A 76 21.11 -3.88 -11.06
CA ALA A 76 20.74 -5.28 -11.24
C ALA A 76 19.96 -5.82 -10.02
N ALA A 77 18.75 -5.32 -9.83
CA ALA A 77 17.90 -5.68 -8.69
C ALA A 77 17.35 -7.12 -8.75
N GLY A 78 17.49 -7.79 -9.87
CA GLY A 78 16.86 -9.09 -10.13
C GLY A 78 15.39 -8.95 -10.51
N LYS A 79 14.71 -10.08 -10.61
CA LYS A 79 13.28 -10.12 -10.94
C LYS A 79 12.45 -9.56 -9.78
N THR A 80 11.53 -8.66 -10.10
CA THR A 80 10.48 -8.15 -9.21
C THR A 80 9.11 -8.69 -9.64
N ASP A 81 8.14 -8.74 -8.73
CA ASP A 81 6.78 -9.25 -8.95
C ASP A 81 5.86 -8.69 -7.88
N ASP A 82 4.56 -8.51 -8.17
CA ASP A 82 3.52 -8.11 -7.22
C ASP A 82 3.83 -6.76 -6.54
N ALA A 83 3.88 -5.67 -7.32
CA ALA A 83 3.87 -4.31 -6.81
C ALA A 83 2.50 -4.05 -6.16
N ALA A 84 2.49 -3.70 -4.88
CA ALA A 84 1.29 -3.77 -4.07
C ALA A 84 0.94 -2.49 -3.32
N ALA A 85 1.90 -1.57 -3.17
CA ALA A 85 1.68 -0.31 -2.50
C ALA A 85 2.49 0.81 -3.15
N ILE A 86 1.94 2.02 -3.15
CA ILE A 86 2.56 3.21 -3.69
C ILE A 86 2.46 4.36 -2.69
N ALA A 87 3.50 5.19 -2.61
CA ALA A 87 3.52 6.39 -1.78
C ALA A 87 4.30 7.50 -2.47
N SER A 88 3.98 8.76 -2.19
CA SER A 88 4.76 9.90 -2.68
C SER A 88 5.28 10.75 -1.52
N HIS A 89 6.48 11.33 -1.70
CA HIS A 89 7.05 12.27 -0.75
C HIS A 89 8.08 13.17 -1.42
N ARG A 90 7.87 14.47 -1.42
CA ARG A 90 8.79 15.49 -1.97
C ARG A 90 9.23 15.20 -3.41
N GLY A 91 8.29 14.90 -4.27
CA GLY A 91 8.52 14.59 -5.69
C GLY A 91 9.09 13.20 -5.97
N TRP A 92 9.35 12.39 -4.94
CA TRP A 92 9.67 10.98 -5.10
C TRP A 92 8.41 10.13 -5.02
N VAL A 93 8.26 9.23 -5.97
CA VAL A 93 7.25 8.16 -5.96
C VAL A 93 7.95 6.87 -5.56
N TYR A 94 7.40 6.19 -4.56
CA TYR A 94 7.90 4.93 -4.01
C TYR A 94 6.90 3.82 -4.31
N VAL A 95 7.42 2.67 -4.71
CA VAL A 95 6.64 1.46 -4.98
C VAL A 95 7.19 0.33 -4.13
N PHE A 96 6.30 -0.44 -3.52
CA PHE A 96 6.65 -1.55 -2.65
C PHE A 96 6.00 -2.83 -3.13
N GLY A 97 6.77 -3.94 -3.11
CA GLY A 97 6.20 -5.26 -3.27
C GLY A 97 5.45 -5.71 -2.02
N SER A 98 4.53 -6.66 -2.16
CA SER A 98 3.71 -7.16 -1.07
C SER A 98 4.50 -7.83 0.06
N ALA A 99 5.75 -8.22 -0.17
CA ALA A 99 6.57 -9.07 0.71
C ALA A 99 5.99 -10.46 0.97
N ASN A 100 4.90 -10.85 0.33
CA ASN A 100 4.17 -12.09 0.52
C ASN A 100 4.62 -13.21 -0.44
N GLY A 101 3.98 -14.36 -0.36
CA GLY A 101 4.15 -15.53 -1.22
C GLY A 101 2.97 -15.79 -2.14
N ALA A 102 2.97 -16.92 -2.82
CA ALA A 102 1.75 -17.44 -3.42
C ALA A 102 0.79 -17.91 -2.31
N PRO A 103 -0.54 -17.92 -2.54
CA PRO A 103 -1.54 -18.24 -1.50
C PRO A 103 -1.30 -19.58 -0.76
N ARG A 104 -0.66 -20.54 -1.41
CA ARG A 104 -0.28 -21.85 -0.83
C ARG A 104 1.23 -22.10 -0.76
N GLY A 105 2.03 -21.08 -1.03
CA GLY A 105 3.46 -21.26 -1.25
C GLY A 105 4.35 -20.54 -0.24
N PRO A 106 5.65 -20.70 -0.40
CA PRO A 106 6.61 -19.96 0.40
C PRO A 106 6.60 -18.47 0.02
N LEU A 107 7.08 -17.64 0.95
CA LEU A 107 7.40 -16.25 0.66
C LEU A 107 8.32 -16.16 -0.56
N ARG A 108 8.13 -15.15 -1.39
CA ARG A 108 8.87 -14.93 -2.63
C ARG A 108 9.78 -13.72 -2.49
N LYS A 109 11.07 -13.90 -2.76
CA LYS A 109 12.03 -12.79 -2.73
C LYS A 109 11.73 -11.72 -3.79
N GLU A 110 11.15 -12.12 -4.91
CA GLU A 110 10.73 -11.27 -6.02
C GLU A 110 9.65 -10.27 -5.62
N ARG A 111 8.87 -10.57 -4.58
CA ARG A 111 7.81 -9.72 -4.00
C ARG A 111 8.28 -8.87 -2.83
N SER A 112 9.55 -9.03 -2.43
CA SER A 112 10.15 -8.28 -1.32
C SER A 112 11.13 -7.25 -1.86
N PHE A 113 10.62 -6.15 -2.39
CA PHE A 113 11.41 -5.05 -2.93
C PHE A 113 10.81 -3.70 -2.54
N ALA A 114 11.63 -2.67 -2.65
CA ALA A 114 11.22 -1.27 -2.72
C ALA A 114 11.82 -0.64 -3.96
N ALA A 115 11.07 0.19 -4.66
CA ALA A 115 11.54 0.94 -5.80
C ALA A 115 11.14 2.41 -5.67
N ARG A 116 11.87 3.32 -6.30
CA ARG A 116 11.49 4.73 -6.36
C ARG A 116 12.00 5.40 -7.62
N PHE A 117 11.27 6.42 -8.06
CA PHE A 117 11.72 7.38 -9.07
C PHE A 117 11.37 8.80 -8.63
N HIS A 118 12.06 9.78 -9.19
CA HIS A 118 11.71 11.18 -8.95
C HIS A 118 10.93 11.69 -10.14
N GLU A 119 9.78 12.31 -9.93
CA GLU A 119 8.87 12.78 -10.99
C GLU A 119 9.55 13.74 -11.98
N LYS A 120 10.51 14.56 -11.53
CA LYS A 120 11.29 15.45 -12.43
C LYS A 120 12.13 14.72 -13.47
N ASN A 121 12.39 13.41 -13.27
CA ASN A 121 13.16 12.57 -14.18
C ASN A 121 12.27 11.83 -15.18
N VAL A 122 10.93 11.93 -15.02
CA VAL A 122 9.98 11.36 -15.98
C VAL A 122 10.10 12.13 -17.30
N ARG A 123 10.25 11.41 -18.38
CA ARG A 123 10.33 11.97 -19.73
C ARG A 123 9.10 11.56 -20.50
N LEU A 124 8.64 12.48 -21.33
CA LEU A 124 7.55 12.29 -22.27
C LEU A 124 8.16 12.40 -23.67
N ASP A 125 7.95 11.42 -24.51
CA ASP A 125 8.36 11.49 -25.91
C ASP A 125 7.30 12.19 -26.78
N GLU A 126 7.58 12.32 -28.09
CA GLU A 126 6.68 12.98 -29.03
C GLU A 126 5.37 12.20 -29.25
N GLU A 127 5.35 10.91 -28.97
CA GLU A 127 4.19 10.02 -29.09
C GLU A 127 3.35 9.99 -27.80
N GLY A 128 3.82 10.64 -26.73
CA GLY A 128 3.15 10.67 -25.43
C GLY A 128 3.49 9.50 -24.52
N ALA A 129 4.52 8.70 -24.83
CA ALA A 129 4.93 7.61 -23.96
C ALA A 129 5.79 8.13 -22.78
N LEU A 130 5.49 7.62 -21.58
CA LEU A 130 6.20 7.98 -20.36
C LEU A 130 7.36 7.04 -20.13
N SER A 131 8.52 7.60 -19.77
CA SER A 131 9.70 6.81 -19.38
C SER A 131 10.44 7.42 -18.20
N THR A 132 11.15 6.58 -17.41
CA THR A 132 11.98 7.04 -16.29
C THR A 132 13.04 6.02 -15.90
N GLU A 133 14.00 6.47 -15.08
CA GLU A 133 14.94 5.60 -14.39
C GLU A 133 14.41 5.25 -12.98
N LEU A 134 14.52 3.97 -12.61
CA LEU A 134 14.00 3.42 -11.38
C LEU A 134 15.15 2.93 -10.48
N HIS A 135 15.21 3.44 -9.27
CA HIS A 135 16.09 2.92 -8.23
C HIS A 135 15.38 1.77 -7.50
N VAL A 136 15.93 0.58 -7.54
CA VAL A 136 15.35 -0.60 -6.88
C VAL A 136 16.24 -1.04 -5.72
N ALA A 137 15.66 -1.14 -4.52
CA ALA A 137 16.33 -1.73 -3.36
C ALA A 137 16.25 -3.26 -3.45
N ALA A 138 17.42 -3.87 -3.63
CA ALA A 138 17.55 -5.30 -3.97
C ALA A 138 17.85 -6.20 -2.76
N ASP A 139 17.61 -5.76 -1.53
CA ASP A 139 17.83 -6.61 -0.34
C ASP A 139 16.59 -7.47 -0.06
N PRO A 140 16.60 -8.77 -0.47
CA PRO A 140 15.45 -9.63 -0.30
C PRO A 140 15.03 -9.75 1.16
N PHE A 141 13.72 -9.64 1.42
CA PHE A 141 13.12 -9.75 2.75
C PHE A 141 13.54 -8.68 3.76
N LEU A 142 14.20 -7.58 3.35
CA LEU A 142 14.51 -6.48 4.26
C LEU A 142 13.23 -5.88 4.87
N LEU A 143 12.23 -5.55 4.05
CA LEU A 143 10.96 -5.02 4.55
C LEU A 143 10.24 -6.03 5.46
N HIS A 144 10.24 -7.31 5.10
CA HIS A 144 9.69 -8.37 5.95
C HIS A 144 10.38 -8.41 7.33
N ARG A 145 11.73 -8.32 7.36
CA ARG A 145 12.49 -8.29 8.61
C ARG A 145 12.16 -7.04 9.44
N LEU A 146 12.18 -5.86 8.83
CA LEU A 146 11.90 -4.60 9.52
C LEU A 146 10.49 -4.58 10.13
N VAL A 147 9.51 -5.11 9.41
CA VAL A 147 8.12 -5.21 9.92
C VAL A 147 8.04 -6.19 11.08
N ASN A 148 8.59 -7.41 10.95
CA ASN A 148 8.57 -8.40 12.04
C ASN A 148 9.31 -7.89 13.29
N ASP A 149 10.46 -7.23 13.13
CA ASP A 149 11.19 -6.61 14.24
C ASP A 149 10.37 -5.53 14.94
N ALA A 150 9.67 -4.68 14.17
CA ALA A 150 8.81 -3.64 14.74
C ALA A 150 7.62 -4.25 15.51
N LEU A 151 6.96 -5.26 14.95
CA LEU A 151 5.85 -5.97 15.59
C LEU A 151 6.30 -6.65 16.89
N ALA A 152 7.44 -7.35 16.86
CA ALA A 152 8.01 -8.03 18.02
C ALA A 152 8.45 -7.02 19.11
N HIS A 153 9.10 -5.92 18.71
CA HIS A 153 9.52 -4.87 19.64
C HIS A 153 8.33 -4.20 20.34
N ALA A 154 7.24 -3.97 19.59
CA ALA A 154 6.01 -3.41 20.13
C ALA A 154 5.17 -4.44 20.92
N GLY A 155 5.57 -5.71 20.95
CA GLY A 155 4.85 -6.76 21.65
C GLY A 155 3.39 -6.90 21.16
N VAL A 156 3.16 -6.75 19.84
CA VAL A 156 1.80 -6.78 19.27
C VAL A 156 1.21 -8.17 19.49
N PRO A 157 0.05 -8.30 20.13
CA PRO A 157 -0.64 -9.58 20.23
C PRO A 157 -1.28 -9.93 18.88
N LEU A 158 -0.50 -10.60 18.05
CA LEU A 158 -0.93 -11.00 16.71
C LEU A 158 -1.95 -12.15 16.76
N PHE A 159 -2.74 -12.29 15.70
CA PHE A 159 -3.48 -13.50 15.43
C PHE A 159 -2.52 -14.69 15.31
N ALA A 160 -2.85 -15.78 15.97
CA ALA A 160 -2.02 -16.98 15.99
C ALA A 160 -2.20 -17.80 14.70
N PHE A 161 -1.19 -17.78 13.85
CA PHE A 161 -1.15 -18.63 12.67
C PHE A 161 -0.88 -20.09 13.04
N SER A 162 -1.49 -21.02 12.29
CA SER A 162 -1.20 -22.43 12.47
C SER A 162 0.24 -22.77 12.11
N ARG A 163 0.79 -23.78 12.76
CA ARG A 163 2.11 -24.30 12.42
C ARG A 163 2.21 -24.69 10.94
N ARG A 164 1.16 -25.28 10.37
CA ARG A 164 1.09 -25.67 8.97
C ARG A 164 1.24 -24.46 8.03
N TYR A 165 0.61 -23.33 8.36
CA TYR A 165 0.72 -22.08 7.59
C TYR A 165 2.16 -21.56 7.62
N LEU A 166 2.76 -21.46 8.81
CA LEU A 166 4.14 -21.01 8.97
C LEU A 166 5.15 -21.95 8.26
N GLU A 167 4.96 -23.28 8.36
CA GLU A 167 5.80 -24.26 7.67
C GLU A 167 5.74 -24.14 6.14
N ARG A 168 4.59 -23.75 5.58
CA ARG A 168 4.42 -23.59 4.13
C ARG A 168 4.89 -22.25 3.60
N THR A 169 4.95 -21.24 4.43
CA THR A 169 5.30 -19.85 4.08
C THR A 169 6.72 -19.49 4.50
N VAL A 170 6.91 -18.92 5.66
CA VAL A 170 8.21 -18.39 6.15
C VAL A 170 9.24 -19.52 6.27
N LEU A 171 8.91 -20.59 6.98
CA LEU A 171 9.89 -21.66 7.26
C LEU A 171 10.33 -22.40 5.99
N LYS A 172 9.44 -22.58 5.02
CA LYS A 172 9.80 -23.13 3.72
C LYS A 172 10.70 -22.21 2.91
N ALA A 173 10.45 -20.89 2.92
CA ALA A 173 11.30 -19.90 2.26
C ALA A 173 12.70 -19.88 2.91
N ARG A 174 12.75 -19.83 4.25
CA ARG A 174 13.99 -19.87 5.02
C ARG A 174 14.80 -21.13 4.74
N ARG A 175 14.19 -22.33 4.80
CA ARG A 175 14.85 -23.60 4.49
C ARG A 175 15.45 -23.61 3.10
N LYS A 176 14.66 -23.23 2.07
CA LYS A 176 15.16 -23.12 0.68
C LYS A 176 16.33 -22.16 0.54
N ALA A 177 16.37 -21.09 1.35
CA ALA A 177 17.46 -20.13 1.34
C ALA A 177 18.73 -20.73 1.97
N LEU A 178 18.59 -21.39 3.12
CA LEU A 178 19.70 -22.09 3.81
C LEU A 178 20.30 -23.18 2.93
N ASP A 179 19.47 -24.06 2.33
CA ASP A 179 19.90 -25.14 1.46
C ASP A 179 20.70 -24.64 0.24
N LYS A 180 20.40 -23.41 -0.22
CA LYS A 180 21.09 -22.75 -1.33
C LYS A 180 22.20 -21.78 -0.89
N GLY A 181 22.55 -21.73 0.38
CA GLY A 181 23.59 -20.83 0.92
C GLY A 181 23.31 -19.35 0.68
N ARG A 182 22.04 -18.94 0.65
CA ARG A 182 21.68 -17.54 0.37
C ARG A 182 21.97 -16.66 1.56
N LYS A 183 22.73 -15.58 1.36
CA LYS A 183 23.11 -14.63 2.42
C LYS A 183 21.91 -13.99 3.13
N TRP A 184 20.79 -13.78 2.45
CA TRP A 184 19.58 -13.21 3.02
C TRP A 184 18.74 -14.17 3.88
N SER A 185 19.15 -15.44 4.05
CA SER A 185 18.43 -16.45 4.86
C SER A 185 18.21 -15.99 6.31
N TRP A 186 19.10 -15.18 6.86
CA TRP A 186 19.00 -14.63 8.22
C TRP A 186 17.87 -13.58 8.38
N ARG A 187 17.37 -13.01 7.27
CA ARG A 187 16.25 -12.07 7.28
C ARG A 187 14.91 -12.74 7.64
N LEU A 188 14.86 -14.06 7.58
CA LEU A 188 13.69 -14.87 7.92
C LEU A 188 13.98 -15.63 9.22
N ALA A 189 13.45 -15.17 10.37
CA ALA A 189 13.55 -15.90 11.64
C ALA A 189 12.50 -17.02 11.72
N CYS A 190 12.67 -17.93 12.68
CA CYS A 190 11.76 -19.07 12.82
C CYS A 190 10.41 -18.70 13.44
N ASP A 191 10.37 -17.58 14.15
CA ASP A 191 9.22 -16.99 14.83
C ASP A 191 8.57 -15.83 14.05
N ASP A 192 9.09 -15.54 12.85
CA ASP A 192 8.46 -14.55 11.96
C ASP A 192 7.09 -15.00 11.51
N VAL A 193 6.22 -14.00 11.32
CA VAL A 193 4.93 -14.18 10.66
C VAL A 193 5.00 -13.70 9.20
N PRO A 194 4.24 -14.32 8.28
CA PRO A 194 4.13 -13.82 6.92
C PRO A 194 3.54 -12.40 6.93
N VAL A 195 4.15 -11.53 6.12
CA VAL A 195 3.74 -10.14 5.96
C VAL A 195 3.19 -9.93 4.57
N ASP A 196 2.07 -9.20 4.46
CA ASP A 196 1.49 -8.73 3.21
C ASP A 196 1.27 -7.22 3.31
N ILE A 197 2.10 -6.44 2.59
CA ILE A 197 2.06 -4.98 2.54
C ILE A 197 1.17 -4.58 1.38
N ARG A 198 0.13 -3.76 1.65
CA ARG A 198 -0.80 -3.28 0.61
C ARG A 198 -1.00 -1.78 0.62
N GLY A 199 -0.70 -1.10 1.71
CA GLY A 199 -0.80 0.35 1.80
C GLY A 199 0.54 1.00 2.12
N ALA A 200 0.78 2.18 1.57
CA ALA A 200 1.94 2.99 1.92
C ALA A 200 1.60 4.48 1.91
N ALA A 201 2.13 5.23 2.87
CA ALA A 201 2.01 6.68 2.91
C ALA A 201 3.17 7.29 3.68
N PHE A 202 3.45 8.58 3.48
CA PHE A 202 4.43 9.30 4.29
C PHE A 202 3.74 10.23 5.28
N THR A 203 4.27 10.28 6.51
CA THR A 203 3.87 11.30 7.48
C THR A 203 4.47 12.66 7.09
N PRO A 204 3.96 13.79 7.63
CA PRO A 204 4.55 15.12 7.39
C PRO A 204 6.04 15.18 7.72
N GLU A 205 6.51 14.40 8.70
CA GLU A 205 7.92 14.32 9.11
C GLU A 205 8.77 13.47 8.16
N GLY A 206 8.17 12.82 7.16
CA GLY A 206 8.86 11.95 6.20
C GLY A 206 9.10 10.53 6.70
N HIS A 207 8.34 10.07 7.70
CA HIS A 207 8.34 8.66 8.08
C HIS A 207 7.41 7.87 7.16
N LEU A 208 7.85 6.71 6.71
CA LEU A 208 7.05 5.81 5.89
C LEU A 208 6.10 4.99 6.79
N LEU A 209 4.82 5.01 6.47
CA LEU A 209 3.79 4.12 7.02
C LEU A 209 3.56 2.98 6.05
N LEU A 210 3.65 1.75 6.52
CA LEU A 210 3.33 0.53 5.78
C LEU A 210 2.07 -0.08 6.37
N GLY A 211 1.01 -0.15 5.57
CA GLY A 211 -0.25 -0.80 5.91
C GLY A 211 -0.19 -2.29 5.61
N LEU A 212 -0.54 -3.09 6.59
CA LEU A 212 -0.52 -4.55 6.48
C LEU A 212 -1.91 -5.10 6.20
N ARG A 213 -2.07 -5.83 5.08
CA ARG A 213 -3.24 -6.67 4.87
C ARG A 213 -3.20 -7.88 5.81
N SER A 214 -2.00 -8.40 6.06
CA SER A 214 -1.71 -9.44 7.03
C SER A 214 -0.30 -9.23 7.59
N PRO A 215 -0.07 -9.52 8.90
CA PRO A 215 -0.97 -10.01 9.92
C PRO A 215 -1.92 -8.94 10.48
N THR A 216 -2.93 -9.39 11.25
CA THR A 216 -3.79 -8.55 12.08
C THR A 216 -3.48 -8.76 13.56
N THR A 217 -4.04 -7.91 14.44
CA THR A 217 -4.03 -8.20 15.87
C THR A 217 -4.90 -9.44 16.17
N ARG A 218 -4.72 -10.05 17.34
CA ARG A 218 -5.59 -11.16 17.82
C ARG A 218 -7.07 -10.79 17.89
N HIS A 219 -7.39 -9.52 17.83
CA HIS A 219 -8.76 -9.00 17.85
C HIS A 219 -9.29 -8.69 16.44
N GLY A 220 -8.49 -8.92 15.38
CA GLY A 220 -8.88 -8.68 13.99
C GLY A 220 -8.69 -7.22 13.54
N GLU A 221 -7.94 -6.41 14.30
CA GLU A 221 -7.65 -5.03 13.94
C GLU A 221 -6.50 -4.97 12.94
N ALA A 222 -6.61 -4.13 11.93
CA ALA A 222 -5.56 -3.88 10.95
C ALA A 222 -4.34 -3.19 11.59
N LEU A 223 -3.17 -3.42 11.01
CA LEU A 223 -1.90 -2.92 11.52
C LEU A 223 -1.23 -1.97 10.52
N VAL A 224 -0.61 -0.91 11.05
CA VAL A 224 0.26 0.01 10.32
C VAL A 224 1.60 0.09 11.05
N VAL A 225 2.69 -0.07 10.30
CA VAL A 225 4.07 -0.01 10.82
C VAL A 225 4.76 1.24 10.29
N GLU A 226 5.29 2.06 11.19
CA GLU A 226 6.11 3.22 10.84
C GLU A 226 7.57 2.79 10.64
N LEU A 227 8.17 3.22 9.53
CA LEU A 227 9.61 3.12 9.30
C LEU A 227 10.21 4.50 9.19
N ARG A 228 11.28 4.76 9.97
CA ARG A 228 12.04 6.00 9.92
C ARG A 228 13.19 5.87 8.93
N HIS A 229 13.55 7.00 8.31
CA HIS A 229 14.67 7.05 7.35
C HIS A 229 14.49 6.09 6.17
N ALA A 230 13.29 6.05 5.57
CA ALA A 230 12.97 5.17 4.44
C ALA A 230 13.92 5.35 3.23
N SER A 231 14.56 6.53 3.06
CA SER A 231 15.58 6.78 2.03
C SER A 231 16.74 5.79 2.10
N ARG A 232 17.09 5.31 3.31
CA ARG A 232 18.16 4.33 3.53
C ARG A 232 17.93 2.97 2.87
N LEU A 233 16.68 2.65 2.49
CA LEU A 233 16.40 1.48 1.65
C LEU A 233 17.20 1.49 0.34
N PHE A 234 17.57 2.69 -0.15
CA PHE A 234 18.21 2.91 -1.46
C PHE A 234 19.68 3.36 -1.35
N GLU A 235 20.21 3.47 -0.13
CA GLU A 235 21.59 3.94 0.14
C GLU A 235 22.52 2.74 0.31
N THR A 236 23.63 2.75 -0.41
CA THR A 236 24.69 1.74 -0.23
C THR A 236 25.56 2.13 0.94
N GLY A 237 25.57 1.31 2.01
CA GLY A 237 26.42 1.54 3.19
C GLY A 237 25.88 2.54 4.22
N GLY A 238 24.69 3.10 4.04
CA GLY A 238 24.08 4.10 4.92
C GLY A 238 23.38 3.55 6.17
N GLY A 239 23.42 2.25 6.40
CA GLY A 239 22.66 1.57 7.44
C GLY A 239 21.22 1.27 7.01
N GLU A 240 20.50 0.46 7.79
CA GLU A 240 19.12 0.09 7.52
C GLU A 240 18.14 1.17 8.03
N PRO A 241 16.94 1.29 7.44
CA PRO A 241 15.84 2.02 8.06
C PRO A 241 15.61 1.50 9.49
N ALA A 242 15.19 2.38 10.38
CA ALA A 242 14.84 1.98 11.73
C ALA A 242 13.34 1.72 11.84
N GLY A 243 12.95 0.61 12.49
CA GLY A 243 11.58 0.40 12.93
C GLY A 243 11.13 1.54 13.83
N GLY A 244 9.92 2.04 13.59
CA GLY A 244 9.28 3.10 14.37
C GLY A 244 8.17 2.55 15.25
N ARG A 245 7.05 3.27 15.27
CA ARG A 245 5.84 2.90 16.01
C ARG A 245 5.03 1.85 15.25
N VAL A 246 4.26 1.08 15.99
CA VAL A 246 3.22 0.22 15.43
C VAL A 246 1.86 0.73 15.89
N PHE A 247 0.95 0.82 14.95
CA PHE A 247 -0.42 1.28 15.20
C PHE A 247 -1.41 0.16 14.90
N ALA A 248 -2.35 -0.07 15.81
CA ALA A 248 -3.53 -0.88 15.55
C ALA A 248 -4.72 0.04 15.24
N ILE A 249 -5.46 -0.24 14.17
CA ILE A 249 -6.64 0.53 13.78
C ILE A 249 -7.85 -0.03 14.53
N GLY A 250 -8.17 0.61 15.66
CA GLY A 250 -9.24 0.18 16.56
C GLY A 250 -10.61 0.76 16.18
N GLY A 251 -11.67 0.07 16.62
CA GLY A 251 -13.06 0.47 16.37
C GLY A 251 -13.66 -0.05 15.07
N VAL A 252 -12.88 -0.76 14.28
CA VAL A 252 -13.30 -1.47 13.07
C VAL A 252 -12.56 -2.80 12.99
N GLY A 253 -13.19 -3.79 12.37
CA GLY A 253 -12.70 -5.15 12.42
C GLY A 253 -13.00 -5.86 13.74
N SER A 254 -13.02 -7.15 13.70
CA SER A 254 -13.25 -8.01 14.86
C SER A 254 -12.59 -9.36 14.64
N ARG A 255 -12.48 -10.18 15.69
CA ARG A 255 -11.95 -11.54 15.54
C ARG A 255 -12.76 -12.40 14.55
N ARG A 256 -14.05 -12.11 14.40
CA ARG A 256 -14.95 -12.82 13.47
C ARG A 256 -14.89 -12.23 12.06
N GLU A 257 -14.56 -10.95 11.95
CA GLU A 257 -14.45 -10.22 10.71
C GLU A 257 -13.15 -9.39 10.77
N PRO A 258 -11.98 -10.06 10.64
CA PRO A 258 -10.71 -9.36 10.65
C PRO A 258 -10.56 -8.55 9.37
N LEU A 259 -10.01 -7.35 9.51
CA LEU A 259 -9.77 -6.44 8.39
C LEU A 259 -8.27 -6.19 8.22
N GLY A 260 -7.80 -6.25 6.98
CA GLY A 260 -6.47 -5.85 6.57
C GLY A 260 -6.45 -4.47 5.93
N VAL A 261 -5.28 -3.84 5.85
CA VAL A 261 -5.10 -2.59 5.09
C VAL A 261 -4.97 -2.92 3.61
N HIS A 262 -5.74 -2.21 2.77
CA HIS A 262 -5.65 -2.25 1.31
C HIS A 262 -4.94 -1.02 0.74
N ASP A 263 -5.11 0.17 1.34
CA ASP A 263 -4.33 1.34 1.01
C ASP A 263 -4.33 2.38 2.14
N LEU A 264 -3.37 3.31 2.07
CA LEU A 264 -3.18 4.41 3.02
C LEU A 264 -3.03 5.74 2.29
N HIS A 265 -3.66 6.77 2.81
CA HIS A 265 -3.46 8.15 2.37
C HIS A 265 -3.34 9.08 3.59
N VAL A 266 -2.35 9.98 3.58
CA VAL A 266 -2.17 11.00 4.62
C VAL A 266 -2.57 12.36 4.09
N ASP A 267 -3.62 12.95 4.66
CA ASP A 267 -3.89 14.38 4.51
C ASP A 267 -2.93 15.13 5.43
N VAL A 268 -1.84 15.63 4.85
CA VAL A 268 -0.75 16.31 5.57
C VAL A 268 -1.24 17.57 6.27
N GLU A 269 -2.13 18.34 5.64
CA GLU A 269 -2.62 19.59 6.18
C GLU A 269 -3.58 19.37 7.37
N ALA A 270 -4.44 18.36 7.27
CA ALA A 270 -5.36 18.01 8.34
C ALA A 270 -4.71 17.15 9.44
N GLY A 271 -3.54 16.54 9.21
CA GLY A 271 -2.91 15.59 10.10
C GLY A 271 -3.75 14.30 10.26
N VAL A 272 -4.43 13.89 9.21
CA VAL A 272 -5.36 12.76 9.20
C VAL A 272 -4.81 11.64 8.34
N LEU A 273 -4.83 10.43 8.88
CA LEU A 273 -4.60 9.20 8.13
C LEU A 273 -5.95 8.64 7.67
N HIS A 274 -6.07 8.42 6.38
CA HIS A 274 -7.13 7.64 5.75
C HIS A 274 -6.62 6.23 5.47
N ALA A 275 -7.44 5.22 5.74
CA ALA A 275 -7.13 3.84 5.40
C ALA A 275 -8.32 3.18 4.71
N LEU A 276 -8.03 2.44 3.65
CA LEU A 276 -8.94 1.43 3.12
C LEU A 276 -8.65 0.12 3.83
N LEU A 277 -9.68 -0.48 4.35
CA LEU A 277 -9.62 -1.78 5.01
C LEU A 277 -10.56 -2.74 4.28
N GLY A 278 -10.20 -4.01 4.26
CA GLY A 278 -10.99 -5.04 3.60
C GLY A 278 -10.53 -6.45 3.98
N ASP A 279 -10.79 -7.41 3.11
CA ASP A 279 -10.44 -8.81 3.30
C ASP A 279 -8.91 -9.04 3.45
N LEU A 280 -8.57 -10.18 4.00
CA LEU A 280 -7.15 -10.54 4.25
C LEU A 280 -6.47 -11.15 3.02
N ASP A 281 -7.24 -11.66 2.07
CA ASP A 281 -6.74 -12.27 0.84
C ASP A 281 -7.87 -12.30 -0.20
N PRO A 282 -7.68 -11.73 -1.39
CA PRO A 282 -8.69 -11.75 -2.45
C PRO A 282 -8.85 -13.14 -3.10
N ASP A 283 -7.86 -14.04 -2.96
CA ASP A 283 -7.88 -15.37 -3.56
C ASP A 283 -8.55 -16.38 -2.62
N THR A 284 -9.88 -16.48 -2.73
CA THR A 284 -10.72 -17.21 -1.78
C THR A 284 -10.52 -18.72 -1.81
N ASP A 285 -10.29 -19.33 -2.97
CA ASP A 285 -10.35 -20.81 -3.09
C ASP A 285 -9.06 -21.54 -2.74
N ALA A 286 -7.95 -20.82 -2.71
CA ALA A 286 -6.62 -21.40 -2.57
C ALA A 286 -5.86 -20.94 -1.34
N SER A 287 -6.34 -19.94 -0.61
CA SER A 287 -5.61 -19.30 0.48
C SER A 287 -5.55 -20.17 1.74
N LEU A 288 -4.31 -20.44 2.20
CA LEU A 288 -4.10 -21.05 3.51
C LEU A 288 -4.45 -20.08 4.65
N LEU A 289 -4.32 -18.78 4.40
CA LEU A 289 -4.67 -17.74 5.38
C LEU A 289 -6.17 -17.73 5.65
N LEU A 290 -6.98 -17.78 4.59
CA LEU A 290 -8.44 -17.81 4.71
C LEU A 290 -8.98 -19.11 5.30
N ALA A 291 -8.23 -20.21 5.20
CA ALA A 291 -8.59 -21.44 5.91
C ALA A 291 -8.60 -21.24 7.44
N GLU A 292 -7.86 -20.26 7.95
CA GLU A 292 -7.82 -19.90 9.38
C GLU A 292 -8.73 -18.69 9.71
N HIS A 293 -9.07 -17.88 8.69
CA HIS A 293 -9.95 -16.71 8.76
C HIS A 293 -11.04 -16.74 7.69
N PRO A 294 -11.96 -17.72 7.71
CA PRO A 294 -12.94 -17.88 6.63
C PRO A 294 -13.87 -16.66 6.47
N GLU A 295 -14.15 -15.93 7.54
CA GLU A 295 -14.94 -14.69 7.46
C GLU A 295 -14.15 -13.53 6.83
N GLY A 296 -12.82 -13.54 6.92
CA GLY A 296 -11.95 -12.51 6.33
C GLY A 296 -12.06 -12.41 4.80
N ALA A 297 -12.47 -13.51 4.15
CA ALA A 297 -12.71 -13.56 2.71
C ALA A 297 -13.99 -12.85 2.27
N ARG A 298 -14.86 -12.45 3.20
CA ARG A 298 -16.17 -11.85 2.93
C ARG A 298 -16.27 -10.43 3.45
N ALA A 299 -15.19 -9.88 3.99
CA ALA A 299 -15.18 -8.54 4.52
C ALA A 299 -15.40 -7.51 3.39
N GLU A 300 -16.41 -6.69 3.54
CA GLU A 300 -16.63 -5.55 2.64
C GLU A 300 -15.53 -4.51 2.86
N SER A 301 -15.13 -3.84 1.78
CA SER A 301 -14.20 -2.72 1.91
C SER A 301 -14.81 -1.57 2.71
N VAL A 302 -14.00 -0.97 3.58
CA VAL A 302 -14.40 0.17 4.40
C VAL A 302 -13.32 1.24 4.40
N HIS A 303 -13.72 2.49 4.15
CA HIS A 303 -12.87 3.67 4.34
C HIS A 303 -13.01 4.19 5.76
N VAL A 304 -11.91 4.32 6.44
CA VAL A 304 -11.83 4.91 7.78
C VAL A 304 -10.85 6.06 7.82
N ARG A 305 -11.07 6.99 8.76
CA ARG A 305 -10.13 8.08 9.04
C ARG A 305 -9.76 8.12 10.52
N MET A 306 -8.55 8.55 10.81
CA MET A 306 -8.02 8.68 12.16
C MET A 306 -7.00 9.80 12.25
N THR A 307 -6.86 10.42 13.42
CA THR A 307 -5.80 11.42 13.65
C THR A 307 -4.46 10.72 13.80
N LEU A 308 -3.45 11.16 13.05
CA LEU A 308 -2.08 10.72 13.26
C LEU A 308 -1.52 11.34 14.53
N PRO A 309 -0.99 10.55 15.47
CA PRO A 309 -0.27 11.11 16.59
C PRO A 309 1.01 11.76 16.08
N GLY A 310 1.20 13.03 16.42
CA GLY A 310 2.42 13.77 16.06
C GLY A 310 3.70 13.03 16.46
N ALA A 311 4.79 13.34 15.79
CA ALA A 311 6.09 12.80 16.17
C ALA A 311 6.41 13.14 17.64
N PRO A 312 6.96 12.20 18.41
CA PRO A 312 7.35 12.48 19.79
C PRO A 312 8.35 13.65 19.81
N LYS A 313 8.04 14.70 20.57
CA LYS A 313 8.80 15.96 20.65
C LYS A 313 10.25 15.80 21.14
N THR A 314 10.65 14.61 21.55
CA THR A 314 12.01 14.33 22.01
C THR A 314 12.53 13.03 21.39
N LEU A 315 13.72 13.09 20.81
CA LEU A 315 14.50 11.93 20.31
C LEU A 315 14.76 10.84 21.38
N ARG A 316 14.50 11.14 22.67
CA ARG A 316 14.66 10.24 23.82
C ARG A 316 13.37 9.56 24.27
N ALA A 317 12.21 9.83 23.65
CA ALA A 317 11.01 9.06 23.95
C ALA A 317 11.31 7.59 23.54
N LYS A 318 11.54 6.75 24.54
CA LYS A 318 11.63 5.29 24.35
C LYS A 318 10.42 4.89 23.53
N ALA A 319 10.65 4.22 22.39
CA ALA A 319 9.56 3.66 21.60
C ALA A 319 8.65 2.90 22.58
N SER A 320 7.35 3.23 22.56
CA SER A 320 6.37 2.55 23.41
C SER A 320 6.49 1.04 23.13
N ARG A 321 6.66 0.25 24.18
CA ARG A 321 6.68 -1.22 24.09
C ARG A 321 5.29 -1.81 23.83
N ALA A 322 4.30 -1.01 23.51
CA ALA A 322 2.95 -1.47 23.17
C ALA A 322 2.47 -0.76 21.89
N PRO A 323 1.70 -1.45 21.03
CA PRO A 323 1.11 -0.81 19.88
C PRO A 323 0.20 0.33 20.32
N SER A 324 0.26 1.44 19.59
CA SER A 324 -0.67 2.55 19.81
C SER A 324 -1.97 2.27 19.07
N THR A 325 -3.11 2.29 19.75
CA THR A 325 -4.41 2.15 19.08
C THR A 325 -4.84 3.49 18.51
N LEU A 326 -5.06 3.55 17.20
CA LEU A 326 -5.68 4.67 16.51
C LEU A 326 -7.20 4.46 16.49
N LYS A 327 -7.95 5.36 17.12
CA LYS A 327 -9.41 5.31 17.08
C LYS A 327 -9.89 5.72 15.69
N ALA A 328 -10.41 4.76 14.94
CA ALA A 328 -10.94 4.99 13.61
C ALA A 328 -12.38 5.51 13.67
N SER A 329 -12.71 6.39 12.72
CA SER A 329 -14.07 6.79 12.38
C SER A 329 -14.38 6.32 10.97
N VAL A 330 -15.47 5.58 10.81
CA VAL A 330 -15.92 5.12 9.49
C VAL A 330 -16.38 6.32 8.67
N VAL A 331 -15.79 6.49 7.50
CA VAL A 331 -16.20 7.49 6.50
C VAL A 331 -17.21 6.89 5.55
N GLN A 332 -16.93 5.66 5.07
CA GLN A 332 -17.77 4.98 4.10
C GLN A 332 -17.62 3.46 4.20
N ARG A 333 -18.74 2.74 3.99
CA ARG A 333 -18.77 1.30 3.72
C ARG A 333 -19.16 1.08 2.27
N PHE A 334 -18.47 0.16 1.61
CA PHE A 334 -18.69 -0.13 0.18
C PHE A 334 -19.54 -1.40 0.05
N GLY A 335 -20.84 -1.28 0.28
CA GLY A 335 -21.75 -2.43 0.24
C GLY A 335 -21.61 -3.27 -1.02
N GLY A 336 -21.26 -4.54 -0.85
CA GLY A 336 -21.05 -5.49 -1.95
C GLY A 336 -19.70 -5.37 -2.69
N LEU A 337 -18.82 -4.43 -2.31
CA LEU A 337 -17.46 -4.31 -2.88
C LEU A 337 -16.42 -4.82 -1.89
N HIS A 338 -15.62 -5.76 -2.31
CA HIS A 338 -14.58 -6.41 -1.50
C HIS A 338 -13.16 -5.97 -1.87
N ARG A 339 -12.98 -5.37 -3.06
CA ARG A 339 -11.67 -4.98 -3.60
C ARG A 339 -11.65 -3.49 -3.94
N VAL A 340 -11.69 -2.63 -2.93
CA VAL A 340 -11.32 -1.22 -3.07
C VAL A 340 -9.87 -1.11 -2.65
N GLU A 341 -8.98 -0.89 -3.62
CA GLU A 341 -7.54 -1.11 -3.50
C GLU A 341 -6.71 0.19 -3.53
N GLY A 342 -7.34 1.34 -3.72
CA GLY A 342 -6.64 2.62 -3.73
C GLY A 342 -7.49 3.78 -3.25
N ILE A 343 -6.86 4.71 -2.50
CA ILE A 343 -7.50 5.92 -1.99
C ILE A 343 -6.58 7.14 -2.10
N VAL A 344 -7.13 8.25 -2.55
CA VAL A 344 -6.48 9.55 -2.51
C VAL A 344 -7.54 10.63 -2.28
N ALA A 345 -7.15 11.79 -1.77
CA ALA A 345 -8.01 12.96 -1.75
C ALA A 345 -7.73 13.85 -2.99
N ASP A 346 -8.80 14.34 -3.63
CA ASP A 346 -8.68 15.34 -4.68
C ASP A 346 -8.33 16.74 -4.08
N ALA A 347 -8.12 17.74 -4.94
CA ALA A 347 -7.81 19.11 -4.52
C ALA A 347 -8.91 19.75 -3.63
N ARG A 348 -10.12 19.20 -3.64
CA ARG A 348 -11.24 19.60 -2.77
C ARG A 348 -11.37 18.69 -1.54
N ARG A 349 -10.36 17.87 -1.26
CA ARG A 349 -10.34 16.86 -0.19
C ARG A 349 -11.45 15.82 -0.26
N ARG A 350 -12.03 15.60 -1.44
CA ARG A 350 -13.00 14.54 -1.64
C ARG A 350 -12.25 13.23 -1.95
N PRO A 351 -12.61 12.14 -1.31
CA PRO A 351 -11.93 10.88 -1.55
C PRO A 351 -12.26 10.34 -2.96
N LEU A 352 -11.22 9.90 -3.63
CA LEU A 352 -11.21 9.20 -4.89
C LEU A 352 -10.70 7.79 -4.62
N TYR A 353 -11.34 6.77 -5.20
CA TYR A 353 -11.01 5.37 -4.96
C TYR A 353 -10.76 4.64 -6.26
N VAL A 354 -9.88 3.64 -6.22
CA VAL A 354 -9.77 2.60 -7.24
C VAL A 354 -10.33 1.30 -6.68
N SER A 355 -11.22 0.66 -7.42
CA SER A 355 -11.73 -0.68 -7.14
C SER A 355 -11.38 -1.63 -8.28
N VAL A 356 -11.27 -2.90 -7.98
CA VAL A 356 -11.09 -3.97 -8.96
C VAL A 356 -12.36 -4.84 -8.97
N GLU A 357 -13.02 -4.88 -10.10
CA GLU A 357 -14.28 -5.61 -10.30
C GLU A 357 -14.19 -6.38 -11.61
N GLU A 358 -14.50 -7.68 -11.57
CA GLU A 358 -14.42 -8.53 -12.76
C GLU A 358 -13.06 -8.40 -13.49
N ASP A 359 -11.96 -8.33 -12.71
CA ASP A 359 -10.58 -8.12 -13.17
C ASP A 359 -10.34 -6.81 -13.95
N ARG A 360 -11.19 -5.80 -13.74
CA ARG A 360 -11.03 -4.45 -14.31
C ARG A 360 -10.87 -3.41 -13.22
N ALA A 361 -9.96 -2.48 -13.43
CA ALA A 361 -9.82 -1.32 -12.56
C ALA A 361 -10.92 -0.30 -12.85
N ARG A 362 -11.57 0.18 -11.78
CA ARG A 362 -12.60 1.22 -11.84
C ARG A 362 -12.27 2.36 -10.90
N LEU A 363 -12.39 3.57 -11.39
CA LEU A 363 -12.28 4.77 -10.59
C LEU A 363 -13.66 5.12 -10.00
N ARG A 364 -13.72 5.34 -8.69
CA ARG A 364 -14.94 5.66 -7.97
C ARG A 364 -14.80 6.99 -7.26
N PHE A 365 -15.87 7.77 -7.33
CA PHE A 365 -15.97 9.07 -6.70
C PHE A 365 -16.95 9.03 -5.54
N ALA A 366 -16.58 9.66 -4.42
CA ALA A 366 -17.55 9.92 -3.37
C ALA A 366 -18.56 10.95 -3.89
N VAL A 367 -19.84 10.59 -3.90
CA VAL A 367 -20.91 11.57 -4.14
C VAL A 367 -21.05 12.40 -2.87
N PRO A 368 -20.98 13.74 -2.95
CA PRO A 368 -21.25 14.60 -1.79
C PRO A 368 -22.61 14.25 -1.22
N ASP A 369 -22.68 14.01 0.09
CA ASP A 369 -23.95 13.79 0.76
C ASP A 369 -24.76 15.10 0.67
N ALA A 370 -25.88 15.09 -0.07
CA ALA A 370 -26.71 16.27 -0.27
C ALA A 370 -27.21 16.88 1.06
N ARG A 371 -27.12 16.10 2.17
CA ARG A 371 -27.45 16.56 3.52
C ARG A 371 -26.34 17.37 4.19
N ALA A 372 -25.06 17.17 3.84
CA ALA A 372 -23.96 17.96 4.39
C ALA A 372 -23.88 19.37 3.78
N ALA A 373 -24.25 19.53 2.51
CA ALA A 373 -24.28 20.83 1.84
C ALA A 373 -25.39 21.76 2.37
N ALA A 374 -26.43 21.22 2.98
CA ALA A 374 -27.52 22.00 3.55
C ALA A 374 -27.22 22.54 4.96
N SER A 375 -26.18 22.01 5.65
CA SER A 375 -25.79 22.45 7.00
C SER A 375 -24.67 23.51 7.00
N GLU A 376 -24.01 23.76 5.88
CA GLU A 376 -23.01 24.83 5.74
C GLU A 376 -23.60 26.15 5.20
N SER A 377 -24.88 26.16 4.83
CA SER A 377 -25.60 27.33 4.34
C SER A 377 -26.70 27.85 5.31
N ALA A 378 -26.69 27.40 6.56
CA ALA A 378 -27.63 27.86 7.59
C ALA A 378 -26.95 28.63 8.72
#